data_e68d4dd15314ae28a8dba57bd8e2c7f7
#
_entry.id   e68d4dd15314ae28a8dba57bd8e2c7f7
#
_cell.length_a   1.000
_cell.length_b   1.000
_cell.length_c   1.000
_cell.angle_alpha   90.00
_cell.angle_beta   90.00
_cell.angle_gamma   90.00
#
_symmetry.space_group_name_H-M   'P 1'
#
loop_
_entity.id
_entity.type
_entity.pdbx_description
1 polymer ?
#
loop_
_entity_poly.entity_id
_entity_poly.type
_entity_poly.pdbx_seq_one_letter_code
_entity_poly.pdbx_strand_id
1 'polypeptide(L)'
;MKTKREDVRNIAIIAHVDHGKTTLVDELLKQSGVFRENQEVAERVMDSNDIERERGITILSKNTAVYYKGTKINIIDTPGHADFGGEVERVLKMVNGVVLVVDAFEGAMPQTKFVLRKALELNLPVIVCINKIDRPEARPDEVIDEVLELFMDLDASDEQLDCPFVYASAKAGIAVLDLSDEEKDMQPLFETIIDYIPAPEGDPEASTQVLISTIDYNEYVGRIGVGKVDNGTISVNQDVVVVNHHDPDKQQKVKISKLYEFDGLNKVEVKEATIGSIVAISGISDISIGDTICSPDNPVAIPFQKISEPTISMQFIVNDSPFAGQEGKFVTSRHLRDRLL
;
A
#
# COMPACT_ATOMS: atom_id res chain seq x y z
N MET A 1 27.45 -1.97 4.25
CA MET A 1 27.18 -3.41 4.57
C MET A 1 25.68 -3.56 4.76
N LYS A 2 25.04 -4.52 4.08
CA LYS A 2 23.57 -4.67 4.23
C LYS A 2 23.22 -5.03 5.68
N THR A 3 22.24 -4.31 6.22
CA THR A 3 21.68 -4.53 7.56
C THR A 3 20.18 -4.74 7.45
N LYS A 4 19.57 -5.44 8.41
CA LYS A 4 18.13 -5.64 8.51
C LYS A 4 17.53 -4.70 9.55
N ARG A 5 16.37 -4.12 9.23
CA ARG A 5 15.57 -3.29 10.13
C ARG A 5 14.54 -4.16 10.84
N GLU A 6 14.98 -4.88 11.89
CA GLU A 6 14.11 -5.80 12.63
C GLU A 6 12.91 -5.12 13.32
N ASP A 7 13.00 -3.80 13.51
CA ASP A 7 11.97 -2.94 14.08
C ASP A 7 10.88 -2.51 13.07
N VAL A 8 10.97 -2.96 11.81
CA VAL A 8 10.04 -2.58 10.74
C VAL A 8 9.54 -3.81 9.97
N ARG A 9 8.27 -3.81 9.59
CA ARG A 9 7.66 -4.71 8.59
C ARG A 9 6.86 -3.89 7.59
N ASN A 10 7.01 -4.20 6.32
CA ASN A 10 6.26 -3.56 5.23
C ASN A 10 5.38 -4.61 4.57
N ILE A 11 4.08 -4.46 4.66
CA ILE A 11 3.11 -5.41 4.11
C ILE A 11 2.10 -4.74 3.19
N ALA A 12 1.65 -5.47 2.18
CA ALA A 12 0.46 -5.11 1.42
C ALA A 12 -0.70 -6.02 1.83
N ILE A 13 -1.90 -5.47 1.94
CA ILE A 13 -3.11 -6.26 2.15
C ILE A 13 -3.86 -6.33 0.82
N ILE A 14 -4.06 -7.55 0.34
CA ILE A 14 -4.78 -7.85 -0.89
C ILE A 14 -6.02 -8.68 -0.59
N ALA A 15 -7.10 -8.38 -1.28
CA ALA A 15 -8.36 -9.11 -1.12
C ALA A 15 -9.25 -8.92 -2.34
N HIS A 16 -10.18 -9.84 -2.53
CA HIS A 16 -11.34 -9.57 -3.38
C HIS A 16 -12.25 -8.50 -2.74
N VAL A 17 -13.05 -7.84 -3.55
CA VAL A 17 -14.08 -6.90 -3.08
C VAL A 17 -14.97 -7.62 -2.07
N ASP A 18 -15.33 -6.93 -1.00
CA ASP A 18 -16.18 -7.42 0.10
C ASP A 18 -15.62 -8.58 0.95
N HIS A 19 -14.40 -9.05 0.74
CA HIS A 19 -13.74 -10.05 1.62
C HIS A 19 -13.35 -9.48 3.00
N GLY A 20 -13.56 -8.18 3.23
CA GLY A 20 -13.37 -7.53 4.52
C GLY A 20 -11.99 -6.92 4.73
N LYS A 21 -11.26 -6.60 3.65
CA LYS A 21 -9.94 -5.96 3.69
C LYS A 21 -9.94 -4.68 4.53
N THR A 22 -10.82 -3.72 4.22
CA THR A 22 -10.90 -2.44 4.93
C THR A 22 -11.26 -2.63 6.41
N THR A 23 -12.21 -3.54 6.70
CA THR A 23 -12.57 -3.88 8.08
C THR A 23 -11.40 -4.48 8.86
N LEU A 24 -10.58 -5.32 8.22
CA LEU A 24 -9.39 -5.90 8.83
C LEU A 24 -8.35 -4.80 9.15
N VAL A 25 -8.09 -3.89 8.22
CA VAL A 25 -7.17 -2.76 8.44
C VAL A 25 -7.66 -1.86 9.56
N ASP A 26 -8.95 -1.52 9.58
CA ASP A 26 -9.55 -0.71 10.65
C ASP A 26 -9.38 -1.38 12.02
N GLU A 27 -9.54 -2.70 12.08
CA GLU A 27 -9.39 -3.43 13.35
C GLU A 27 -7.93 -3.52 13.80
N LEU A 28 -6.99 -3.72 12.88
CA LEU A 28 -5.55 -3.65 13.19
C LEU A 28 -5.17 -2.25 13.72
N LEU A 29 -5.72 -1.19 13.14
CA LEU A 29 -5.52 0.18 13.62
C LEU A 29 -6.07 0.38 15.04
N LYS A 30 -7.26 -0.12 15.33
CA LYS A 30 -7.88 -0.01 16.67
C LYS A 30 -7.06 -0.73 17.73
N GLN A 31 -6.70 -2.00 17.47
CA GLN A 31 -6.03 -2.83 18.46
C GLN A 31 -4.54 -2.50 18.64
N SER A 32 -3.92 -1.80 17.68
CA SER A 32 -2.56 -1.28 17.85
C SER A 32 -2.46 -0.02 18.74
N GLY A 33 -3.59 0.50 19.23
CA GLY A 33 -3.61 1.66 20.11
C GLY A 33 -3.41 3.02 19.38
N VAL A 34 -3.54 3.05 18.06
CA VAL A 34 -3.48 4.29 17.26
C VAL A 34 -4.62 5.25 17.61
N PHE A 35 -5.78 4.72 17.97
CA PHE A 35 -6.94 5.50 18.42
C PHE A 35 -7.00 5.58 19.94
N ARG A 36 -7.44 6.74 20.47
CA ARG A 36 -7.71 6.88 21.91
C ARG A 36 -8.93 6.07 22.31
N GLU A 37 -8.95 5.51 23.51
CA GLU A 37 -10.01 4.64 24.03
C GLU A 37 -11.46 5.19 23.92
N ASN A 38 -11.63 6.50 23.81
CA ASN A 38 -12.93 7.18 23.69
C ASN A 38 -13.14 7.85 22.31
N GLN A 39 -12.34 7.54 21.32
CA GLN A 39 -12.50 8.10 19.99
C GLN A 39 -13.50 7.25 19.20
N GLU A 40 -14.68 7.82 18.87
CA GLU A 40 -15.57 7.20 17.89
C GLU A 40 -14.86 7.20 16.52
N VAL A 41 -14.50 6.00 16.10
CA VAL A 41 -13.88 5.79 14.79
C VAL A 41 -14.99 5.46 13.81
N ALA A 42 -15.12 6.27 12.77
CA ALA A 42 -16.06 5.98 11.68
C ALA A 42 -15.67 4.64 11.03
N GLU A 43 -16.64 3.86 10.60
CA GLU A 43 -16.38 2.67 9.78
C GLU A 43 -15.69 3.09 8.48
N ARG A 44 -14.78 2.26 7.97
CA ARG A 44 -14.00 2.50 6.75
C ARG A 44 -13.15 3.78 6.81
N VAL A 45 -12.38 3.91 7.88
CA VAL A 45 -11.52 5.09 8.09
C VAL A 45 -10.54 5.31 6.93
N MET A 46 -10.11 4.24 6.27
CA MET A 46 -9.22 4.29 5.12
C MET A 46 -9.90 4.80 3.85
N ASP A 47 -11.22 4.63 3.68
CA ASP A 47 -11.95 5.05 2.47
C ASP A 47 -12.28 6.55 2.55
N SER A 48 -11.30 7.40 2.21
CA SER A 48 -11.44 8.87 2.30
C SER A 48 -12.10 9.52 1.08
N ASN A 49 -12.19 8.81 -0.06
CA ASN A 49 -12.78 9.29 -1.29
C ASN A 49 -14.28 8.99 -1.34
N ASP A 50 -15.11 9.97 -1.71
CA ASP A 50 -16.56 9.80 -1.82
C ASP A 50 -16.95 8.69 -2.80
N ILE A 51 -16.18 8.51 -3.89
CA ILE A 51 -16.42 7.44 -4.88
C ILE A 51 -16.10 6.07 -4.28
N GLU A 52 -15.06 5.95 -3.49
CA GLU A 52 -14.70 4.69 -2.79
C GLU A 52 -15.79 4.32 -1.78
N ARG A 53 -16.30 5.30 -1.02
CA ARG A 53 -17.39 5.09 -0.06
C ARG A 53 -18.70 4.69 -0.74
N GLU A 54 -19.05 5.37 -1.84
CA GLU A 54 -20.27 5.09 -2.59
C GLU A 54 -20.24 3.70 -3.22
N ARG A 55 -19.09 3.29 -3.78
CA ARG A 55 -18.93 2.01 -4.47
C ARG A 55 -18.49 0.87 -3.57
N GLY A 56 -18.00 1.17 -2.37
CA GLY A 56 -17.50 0.18 -1.42
C GLY A 56 -16.19 -0.49 -1.83
N ILE A 57 -15.41 0.12 -2.73
CA ILE A 57 -14.15 -0.43 -3.24
C ILE A 57 -12.98 0.52 -3.00
N THR A 58 -11.79 -0.01 -2.75
CA THR A 58 -10.54 0.76 -2.74
C THR A 58 -10.10 1.02 -4.19
N ILE A 59 -9.89 2.29 -4.54
CA ILE A 59 -9.43 2.71 -5.88
C ILE A 59 -7.95 3.07 -5.85
N LEU A 60 -7.53 3.82 -4.83
CA LEU A 60 -6.14 4.26 -4.65
C LEU A 60 -5.51 3.56 -3.46
N SER A 61 -4.25 3.17 -3.61
CA SER A 61 -3.46 2.61 -2.52
C SER A 61 -3.29 3.62 -1.40
N LYS A 62 -3.44 3.18 -0.17
CA LYS A 62 -3.28 4.01 1.02
C LYS A 62 -2.25 3.42 1.95
N ASN A 63 -1.46 4.30 2.53
CA ASN A 63 -0.42 3.93 3.46
C ASN A 63 -0.87 4.25 4.89
N THR A 64 -0.71 3.28 5.76
CA THR A 64 -0.88 3.46 7.20
C THR A 64 0.22 2.72 7.95
N ALA A 65 0.40 3.01 9.22
CA ALA A 65 1.34 2.31 10.05
C ALA A 65 0.76 2.04 11.44
N VAL A 66 1.04 0.86 11.95
CA VAL A 66 0.65 0.45 13.31
C VAL A 66 1.89 0.01 14.08
N TYR A 67 1.82 0.04 15.39
CA TYR A 67 2.91 -0.44 16.25
C TYR A 67 2.44 -1.63 17.08
N TYR A 68 3.22 -2.68 17.06
CA TYR A 68 2.97 -3.87 17.88
C TYR A 68 4.26 -4.38 18.50
N LYS A 69 4.30 -4.47 19.84
CA LYS A 69 5.47 -4.92 20.62
C LYS A 69 6.80 -4.25 20.22
N GLY A 70 6.75 -2.96 19.87
CA GLY A 70 7.93 -2.17 19.46
C GLY A 70 8.30 -2.27 17.97
N THR A 71 7.61 -3.09 17.19
CA THR A 71 7.77 -3.18 15.74
C THR A 71 6.77 -2.27 15.03
N LYS A 72 7.24 -1.45 14.11
CA LYS A 72 6.42 -0.65 13.20
C LYS A 72 6.00 -1.51 12.01
N ILE A 73 4.71 -1.68 11.80
CA ILE A 73 4.16 -2.40 10.66
C ILE A 73 3.54 -1.36 9.72
N ASN A 74 4.18 -1.10 8.60
CA ASN A 74 3.62 -0.29 7.52
C ASN A 74 2.67 -1.17 6.72
N ILE A 75 1.43 -0.73 6.60
CA ILE A 75 0.36 -1.43 5.90
C ILE A 75 -0.01 -0.61 4.68
N ILE A 76 0.08 -1.21 3.49
CA ILE A 76 -0.39 -0.61 2.26
C ILE A 76 -1.67 -1.31 1.84
N ASP A 77 -2.77 -0.57 1.91
CA ASP A 77 -4.05 -1.02 1.40
C ASP A 77 -4.06 -0.92 -0.13
N THR A 78 -4.28 -2.04 -0.82
CA THR A 78 -4.22 -2.11 -2.29
C THR A 78 -5.61 -2.22 -2.90
N PRO A 79 -5.82 -1.66 -4.11
CA PRO A 79 -7.03 -1.96 -4.87
C PRO A 79 -7.19 -3.46 -5.10
N GLY A 80 -8.41 -3.97 -4.90
CA GLY A 80 -8.72 -5.39 -5.15
C GLY A 80 -9.11 -5.72 -6.58
N HIS A 81 -9.31 -4.72 -7.44
CA HIS A 81 -9.82 -4.89 -8.80
C HIS A 81 -8.69 -4.95 -9.84
N ALA A 82 -8.78 -5.88 -10.80
CA ALA A 82 -7.77 -6.08 -11.83
C ALA A 82 -7.51 -4.83 -12.72
N ASP A 83 -8.50 -3.94 -12.85
CA ASP A 83 -8.37 -2.69 -13.62
C ASP A 83 -7.29 -1.75 -13.04
N PHE A 84 -6.92 -1.92 -11.78
CA PHE A 84 -5.88 -1.15 -11.09
C PHE A 84 -4.53 -1.87 -11.02
N GLY A 85 -4.29 -2.82 -11.93
CA GLY A 85 -3.10 -3.68 -11.90
C GLY A 85 -1.77 -2.92 -11.86
N GLY A 86 -1.66 -1.80 -12.54
CA GLY A 86 -0.45 -0.96 -12.50
C GLY A 86 -0.19 -0.34 -11.12
N GLU A 87 -1.25 0.00 -10.37
CA GLU A 87 -1.14 0.47 -8.98
C GLU A 87 -0.62 -0.63 -8.07
N VAL A 88 -1.19 -1.82 -8.19
CA VAL A 88 -0.81 -3.00 -7.40
C VAL A 88 0.66 -3.36 -7.60
N GLU A 89 1.14 -3.42 -8.85
CA GLU A 89 2.55 -3.75 -9.14
C GLU A 89 3.53 -2.77 -8.50
N ARG A 90 3.20 -1.48 -8.47
CA ARG A 90 4.03 -0.44 -7.84
C ARG A 90 4.08 -0.59 -6.32
N VAL A 91 2.93 -0.87 -5.71
CA VAL A 91 2.81 -1.07 -4.27
C VAL A 91 3.59 -2.30 -3.82
N LEU A 92 3.49 -3.41 -4.54
CA LEU A 92 4.19 -4.65 -4.19
C LEU A 92 5.72 -4.51 -4.17
N LYS A 93 6.29 -3.52 -4.85
CA LYS A 93 7.74 -3.22 -4.76
C LYS A 93 8.14 -2.50 -3.47
N MET A 94 7.20 -1.90 -2.75
CA MET A 94 7.48 -1.23 -1.48
C MET A 94 7.43 -2.18 -0.28
N VAL A 95 6.85 -3.37 -0.44
CA VAL A 95 6.59 -4.28 0.67
C VAL A 95 7.55 -5.46 0.72
N ASN A 96 7.60 -6.12 1.85
CA ASN A 96 8.40 -7.31 2.11
C ASN A 96 7.55 -8.59 2.17
N GLY A 97 6.22 -8.45 2.16
CA GLY A 97 5.29 -9.56 2.13
C GLY A 97 3.85 -9.09 1.99
N VAL A 98 2.95 -10.04 1.89
CA VAL A 98 1.55 -9.81 1.56
C VAL A 98 0.65 -10.55 2.54
N VAL A 99 -0.45 -9.92 2.94
CA VAL A 99 -1.57 -10.59 3.61
C VAL A 99 -2.71 -10.72 2.62
N LEU A 100 -3.01 -11.95 2.21
CA LEU A 100 -4.12 -12.30 1.36
C LEU A 100 -5.36 -12.57 2.20
N VAL A 101 -6.38 -11.73 2.08
CA VAL A 101 -7.64 -11.89 2.82
C VAL A 101 -8.66 -12.60 1.94
N VAL A 102 -9.17 -13.74 2.42
CA VAL A 102 -10.14 -14.57 1.72
C VAL A 102 -11.37 -14.76 2.61
N ASP A 103 -12.56 -14.59 2.05
CA ASP A 103 -13.82 -14.85 2.77
C ASP A 103 -14.00 -16.35 3.00
N ALA A 104 -14.27 -16.74 4.24
CA ALA A 104 -14.44 -18.15 4.65
C ALA A 104 -15.62 -18.90 4.00
N PHE A 105 -16.52 -18.16 3.35
CA PHE A 105 -17.65 -18.73 2.61
C PHE A 105 -17.45 -18.67 1.09
N GLU A 106 -17.07 -17.49 0.56
CA GLU A 106 -16.93 -17.28 -0.88
C GLU A 106 -15.70 -17.97 -1.46
N GLY A 107 -14.62 -18.08 -0.66
CA GLY A 107 -13.39 -18.73 -1.09
C GLY A 107 -12.53 -17.90 -2.04
N ALA A 108 -11.68 -18.57 -2.80
CA ALA A 108 -10.73 -17.95 -3.72
C ALA A 108 -11.42 -17.41 -4.98
N MET A 109 -11.39 -16.09 -5.18
CA MET A 109 -12.06 -15.42 -6.30
C MET A 109 -11.10 -15.09 -7.45
N PRO A 110 -11.57 -15.12 -8.73
CA PRO A 110 -10.71 -14.93 -9.91
C PRO A 110 -9.93 -13.62 -9.94
N GLN A 111 -10.48 -12.53 -9.39
CA GLN A 111 -9.82 -11.23 -9.37
C GLN A 111 -8.57 -11.23 -8.47
N THR A 112 -8.58 -12.02 -7.41
CA THR A 112 -7.44 -12.22 -6.51
C THR A 112 -6.26 -12.87 -7.25
N LYS A 113 -6.54 -13.69 -8.26
CA LYS A 113 -5.53 -14.40 -9.07
C LYS A 113 -4.49 -13.47 -9.70
N PHE A 114 -4.91 -12.30 -10.18
CA PHE A 114 -3.99 -11.33 -10.79
C PHE A 114 -3.00 -10.78 -9.77
N VAL A 115 -3.50 -10.29 -8.64
CA VAL A 115 -2.67 -9.65 -7.60
C VAL A 115 -1.75 -10.69 -6.93
N LEU A 116 -2.28 -11.88 -6.64
CA LEU A 116 -1.51 -12.98 -6.07
C LEU A 116 -0.39 -13.42 -7.01
N ARG A 117 -0.67 -13.57 -8.32
CA ARG A 117 0.37 -13.88 -9.32
C ARG A 117 1.52 -12.89 -9.25
N LYS A 118 1.23 -11.59 -9.17
CA LYS A 118 2.26 -10.55 -9.08
C LYS A 118 3.08 -10.64 -7.80
N ALA A 119 2.45 -10.97 -6.68
CA ALA A 119 3.15 -11.18 -5.42
C ALA A 119 4.10 -12.41 -5.50
N LEU A 120 3.62 -13.52 -6.09
CA LEU A 120 4.41 -14.74 -6.28
C LEU A 120 5.58 -14.53 -7.27
N GLU A 121 5.36 -13.83 -8.39
CA GLU A 121 6.41 -13.45 -9.36
C GLU A 121 7.53 -12.62 -8.71
N LEU A 122 7.21 -11.82 -7.71
CA LEU A 122 8.16 -11.02 -6.93
C LEU A 122 8.77 -11.79 -5.75
N ASN A 123 8.46 -13.08 -5.60
CA ASN A 123 8.86 -13.93 -4.47
C ASN A 123 8.52 -13.32 -3.10
N LEU A 124 7.41 -12.61 -3.00
CA LEU A 124 6.94 -12.09 -1.73
C LEU A 124 6.29 -13.22 -0.91
N PRO A 125 6.67 -13.39 0.37
CA PRO A 125 5.96 -14.30 1.26
C PRO A 125 4.52 -13.84 1.45
N VAL A 126 3.60 -14.80 1.48
CA VAL A 126 2.15 -14.56 1.58
C VAL A 126 1.63 -15.20 2.85
N ILE A 127 0.93 -14.41 3.68
CA ILE A 127 0.11 -14.90 4.78
C ILE A 127 -1.32 -14.96 4.28
N VAL A 128 -2.00 -16.08 4.45
CA VAL A 128 -3.40 -16.24 4.07
C VAL A 128 -4.29 -16.02 5.30
N CYS A 129 -5.12 -14.98 5.26
CA CYS A 129 -6.09 -14.67 6.30
C CYS A 129 -7.49 -15.09 5.86
N ILE A 130 -8.00 -16.19 6.39
CA ILE A 130 -9.37 -16.67 6.18
C ILE A 130 -10.30 -15.86 7.08
N ASN A 131 -10.98 -14.89 6.50
CA ASN A 131 -11.80 -13.92 7.22
C ASN A 131 -13.29 -14.32 7.24
N LYS A 132 -14.03 -13.76 8.19
CA LYS A 132 -15.47 -13.97 8.40
C LYS A 132 -15.81 -15.41 8.84
N ILE A 133 -14.96 -16.01 9.67
CA ILE A 133 -15.21 -17.34 10.27
C ILE A 133 -16.45 -17.37 11.18
N ASP A 134 -16.93 -16.20 11.61
CA ASP A 134 -18.15 -16.02 12.40
C ASP A 134 -19.45 -16.28 11.61
N ARG A 135 -19.38 -16.42 10.28
CA ARG A 135 -20.56 -16.70 9.46
C ARG A 135 -21.02 -18.17 9.64
N PRO A 136 -22.33 -18.41 9.74
CA PRO A 136 -22.85 -19.80 9.86
C PRO A 136 -22.51 -20.71 8.68
N GLU A 137 -22.32 -20.09 7.49
CA GLU A 137 -22.01 -20.80 6.25
C GLU A 137 -20.50 -20.91 5.99
N ALA A 138 -19.66 -20.47 6.93
CA ALA A 138 -18.19 -20.54 6.78
C ALA A 138 -17.73 -22.00 6.60
N ARG A 139 -16.82 -22.19 5.64
CA ARG A 139 -16.20 -23.48 5.28
C ARG A 139 -14.69 -23.36 5.15
N PRO A 140 -14.00 -22.98 6.25
CA PRO A 140 -12.58 -22.60 6.22
C PRO A 140 -11.67 -23.69 5.64
N ASP A 141 -11.90 -24.96 5.95
CA ASP A 141 -11.08 -26.08 5.47
C ASP A 141 -11.15 -26.20 3.93
N GLU A 142 -12.35 -26.11 3.35
CA GLU A 142 -12.53 -26.13 1.90
C GLU A 142 -11.89 -24.90 1.23
N VAL A 143 -11.96 -23.74 1.87
CA VAL A 143 -11.35 -22.50 1.36
C VAL A 143 -9.84 -22.57 1.37
N ILE A 144 -9.22 -23.25 2.33
CA ILE A 144 -7.77 -23.51 2.33
C ILE A 144 -7.40 -24.33 1.09
N ASP A 145 -8.12 -25.40 0.81
CA ASP A 145 -7.87 -26.23 -0.36
C ASP A 145 -7.99 -25.41 -1.66
N GLU A 146 -9.05 -24.59 -1.79
CA GLU A 146 -9.23 -23.69 -2.94
C GLU A 146 -8.07 -22.69 -3.09
N VAL A 147 -7.57 -22.14 -1.98
CA VAL A 147 -6.42 -21.20 -2.01
C VAL A 147 -5.16 -21.93 -2.43
N LEU A 148 -4.89 -23.13 -1.91
CA LEU A 148 -3.73 -23.94 -2.29
C LEU A 148 -3.80 -24.38 -3.78
N GLU A 149 -4.99 -24.75 -4.27
CA GLU A 149 -5.20 -24.99 -5.70
C GLU A 149 -4.90 -23.75 -6.54
N LEU A 150 -5.34 -22.57 -6.08
CA LEU A 150 -5.03 -21.30 -6.75
C LEU A 150 -3.52 -21.02 -6.78
N PHE A 151 -2.78 -21.30 -5.71
CA PHE A 151 -1.32 -21.16 -5.67
C PHE A 151 -0.66 -22.11 -6.67
N MET A 152 -1.09 -23.38 -6.71
CA MET A 152 -0.60 -24.36 -7.68
C MET A 152 -0.90 -23.94 -9.13
N ASP A 153 -2.08 -23.42 -9.41
CA ASP A 153 -2.47 -22.84 -10.70
C ASP A 153 -1.60 -21.66 -11.15
N LEU A 154 -0.96 -21.00 -10.19
CA LEU A 154 -0.07 -19.86 -10.41
C LEU A 154 1.41 -20.27 -10.42
N ASP A 155 1.72 -21.56 -10.49
CA ASP A 155 3.07 -22.12 -10.48
C ASP A 155 3.87 -21.72 -9.23
N ALA A 156 3.20 -21.62 -8.06
CA ALA A 156 3.87 -21.33 -6.79
C ALA A 156 4.89 -22.42 -6.43
N SER A 157 6.01 -22.01 -5.86
CA SER A 157 7.04 -22.94 -5.35
C SER A 157 6.56 -23.66 -4.07
N ASP A 158 7.22 -24.77 -3.73
CA ASP A 158 6.94 -25.50 -2.49
C ASP A 158 7.07 -24.58 -1.25
N GLU A 159 8.04 -23.66 -1.25
CA GLU A 159 8.23 -22.68 -0.18
C GLU A 159 7.06 -21.68 -0.09
N GLN A 160 6.47 -21.31 -1.23
CA GLN A 160 5.31 -20.44 -1.27
C GLN A 160 4.02 -21.15 -0.89
N LEU A 161 3.92 -22.46 -1.14
CA LEU A 161 2.80 -23.29 -0.70
C LEU A 161 2.82 -23.55 0.81
N ASP A 162 3.99 -23.53 1.45
CA ASP A 162 4.15 -23.65 2.91
C ASP A 162 3.89 -22.30 3.60
N CYS A 163 2.82 -21.62 3.21
CA CYS A 163 2.43 -20.32 3.76
C CYS A 163 1.56 -20.48 5.02
N PRO A 164 1.68 -19.57 6.00
CA PRO A 164 0.85 -19.61 7.19
C PRO A 164 -0.60 -19.20 6.89
N PHE A 165 -1.53 -19.90 7.54
CA PHE A 165 -2.95 -19.57 7.55
C PHE A 165 -3.33 -18.98 8.91
N VAL A 166 -4.12 -17.92 8.88
CA VAL A 166 -4.70 -17.27 10.07
C VAL A 166 -6.21 -17.18 9.85
N TYR A 167 -6.97 -17.62 10.81
CA TYR A 167 -8.42 -17.52 10.78
C TYR A 167 -8.86 -16.27 11.52
N ALA A 168 -9.77 -15.49 10.95
CA ALA A 168 -10.15 -14.20 11.50
C ALA A 168 -11.66 -13.90 11.34
N SER A 169 -12.18 -13.14 12.28
CA SER A 169 -13.36 -12.32 12.10
C SER A 169 -12.99 -10.87 12.33
N ALA A 170 -12.69 -10.16 11.25
CA ALA A 170 -12.34 -8.75 11.33
C ALA A 170 -13.45 -7.92 11.98
N LYS A 171 -14.72 -8.30 11.79
CA LYS A 171 -15.87 -7.64 12.42
C LYS A 171 -15.93 -7.84 13.92
N ALA A 172 -15.55 -9.02 14.41
CA ALA A 172 -15.50 -9.33 15.84
C ALA A 172 -14.17 -8.91 16.48
N GLY A 173 -13.16 -8.56 15.68
CA GLY A 173 -11.83 -8.16 16.14
C GLY A 173 -10.99 -9.31 16.68
N ILE A 174 -11.14 -10.50 16.12
CA ILE A 174 -10.47 -11.72 16.58
C ILE A 174 -9.69 -12.39 15.44
N ALA A 175 -8.59 -13.05 15.82
CA ALA A 175 -7.81 -13.92 14.95
C ALA A 175 -7.29 -15.11 15.77
N VAL A 176 -7.19 -16.29 15.14
CA VAL A 176 -6.64 -17.51 15.72
C VAL A 176 -5.79 -18.25 14.70
N LEU A 177 -4.86 -19.09 15.16
CA LEU A 177 -4.04 -19.94 14.30
C LEU A 177 -4.69 -21.33 14.11
N ASP A 178 -5.49 -21.77 15.07
CA ASP A 178 -6.30 -22.97 15.00
C ASP A 178 -7.73 -22.63 15.43
N LEU A 179 -8.72 -23.19 14.74
CA LEU A 179 -10.14 -22.95 15.04
C LEU A 179 -10.59 -23.43 16.43
N SER A 180 -9.78 -24.26 17.10
CA SER A 180 -9.99 -24.69 18.48
C SER A 180 -9.39 -23.74 19.51
N ASP A 181 -8.61 -22.73 19.09
CA ASP A 181 -8.02 -21.75 19.99
C ASP A 181 -9.04 -20.80 20.59
N GLU A 182 -8.69 -20.19 21.73
CA GLU A 182 -9.53 -19.18 22.36
C GLU A 182 -9.52 -17.87 21.57
N GLU A 183 -10.68 -17.45 21.11
CA GLU A 183 -10.89 -16.18 20.38
C GLU A 183 -10.78 -14.99 21.34
N LYS A 184 -9.75 -14.14 21.16
CA LYS A 184 -9.50 -12.98 22.03
C LYS A 184 -9.38 -11.66 21.30
N ASP A 185 -8.40 -11.58 20.42
CA ASP A 185 -7.99 -10.34 19.74
C ASP A 185 -7.25 -10.66 18.42
N MET A 186 -6.68 -9.64 17.78
CA MET A 186 -5.92 -9.78 16.52
C MET A 186 -4.44 -10.11 16.75
N GLN A 187 -4.00 -10.39 17.99
CA GLN A 187 -2.60 -10.68 18.31
C GLN A 187 -2.01 -11.80 17.45
N PRO A 188 -2.70 -12.94 17.18
CA PRO A 188 -2.14 -14.00 16.35
C PRO A 188 -1.76 -13.53 14.94
N LEU A 189 -2.55 -12.63 14.34
CA LEU A 189 -2.21 -12.07 13.01
C LEU A 189 -1.01 -11.12 13.10
N PHE A 190 -0.92 -10.26 14.11
CA PHE A 190 0.25 -9.39 14.31
C PHE A 190 1.54 -10.20 14.50
N GLU A 191 1.49 -11.24 15.30
CA GLU A 191 2.65 -12.11 15.56
C GLU A 191 3.07 -12.85 14.28
N THR A 192 2.11 -13.42 13.54
CA THR A 192 2.40 -14.07 12.27
C THR A 192 3.05 -13.10 11.27
N ILE A 193 2.60 -11.85 11.20
CA ILE A 193 3.21 -10.83 10.34
C ILE A 193 4.68 -10.58 10.75
N ILE A 194 4.96 -10.42 12.04
CA ILE A 194 6.30 -10.13 12.53
C ILE A 194 7.24 -11.31 12.33
N ASP A 195 6.76 -12.52 12.57
CA ASP A 195 7.58 -13.73 12.54
C ASP A 195 7.83 -14.24 11.11
N TYR A 196 6.84 -14.14 10.23
CA TYR A 196 6.93 -14.70 8.88
C TYR A 196 7.39 -13.71 7.82
N ILE A 197 6.97 -12.44 7.89
CA ILE A 197 7.39 -11.44 6.90
C ILE A 197 8.81 -10.96 7.23
N PRO A 198 9.76 -11.03 6.26
CA PRO A 198 11.13 -10.60 6.51
C PRO A 198 11.21 -9.10 6.76
N ALA A 199 12.13 -8.72 7.65
CA ALA A 199 12.48 -7.33 7.87
C ALA A 199 13.10 -6.72 6.60
N PRO A 200 12.84 -5.45 6.29
CA PRO A 200 13.50 -4.79 5.17
C PRO A 200 15.01 -4.73 5.39
N GLU A 201 15.77 -4.94 4.32
CA GLU A 201 17.21 -4.89 4.33
C GLU A 201 17.77 -3.88 3.32
N GLY A 202 18.90 -3.27 3.65
CA GLY A 202 19.60 -2.32 2.80
C GLY A 202 20.91 -1.90 3.44
N ASP A 203 21.63 -1.00 2.81
CA ASP A 203 22.87 -0.43 3.36
C ASP A 203 22.62 1.02 3.81
N PRO A 204 22.52 1.29 5.13
CA PRO A 204 22.25 2.63 5.64
C PRO A 204 23.38 3.62 5.38
N GLU A 205 24.61 3.14 5.16
CA GLU A 205 25.78 3.96 4.86
C GLU A 205 26.00 4.19 3.35
N ALA A 206 25.19 3.55 2.51
CA ALA A 206 25.24 3.76 1.06
C ALA A 206 24.64 5.10 0.65
N SER A 207 24.87 5.49 -0.61
CA SER A 207 24.21 6.65 -1.21
C SER A 207 22.69 6.48 -1.18
N THR A 208 21.98 7.53 -0.82
CA THR A 208 20.51 7.54 -0.70
C THR A 208 19.86 7.10 -2.02
N GLN A 209 18.90 6.17 -1.91
CA GLN A 209 18.03 5.77 -3.02
C GLN A 209 16.61 5.56 -2.51
N VAL A 210 15.67 6.33 -3.06
CA VAL A 210 14.24 6.22 -2.77
C VAL A 210 13.47 6.13 -4.08
N LEU A 211 12.85 4.98 -4.35
CA LEU A 211 11.99 4.81 -5.52
C LEU A 211 10.58 5.33 -5.21
N ILE A 212 10.11 6.27 -6.03
CA ILE A 212 8.75 6.82 -5.91
C ILE A 212 7.75 5.89 -6.59
N SER A 213 6.87 5.32 -5.80
CA SER A 213 5.88 4.33 -6.24
C SER A 213 4.47 4.92 -6.38
N THR A 214 4.12 5.92 -5.57
CA THR A 214 2.83 6.61 -5.65
C THR A 214 3.00 8.13 -5.51
N ILE A 215 2.04 8.87 -6.02
CA ILE A 215 1.99 10.34 -5.90
C ILE A 215 0.72 10.70 -5.14
N ASP A 216 0.88 11.57 -4.17
CA ASP A 216 -0.20 12.22 -3.45
C ASP A 216 -0.16 13.72 -3.73
N TYR A 217 -1.21 14.43 -3.38
CA TYR A 217 -1.32 15.86 -3.59
C TYR A 217 -1.89 16.55 -2.36
N ASN A 218 -1.31 17.69 -2.03
CA ASN A 218 -1.83 18.55 -0.98
C ASN A 218 -1.84 20.00 -1.48
N GLU A 219 -2.93 20.72 -1.26
CA GLU A 219 -3.12 22.09 -1.74
C GLU A 219 -2.05 23.07 -1.26
N TYR A 220 -1.40 22.82 -0.11
CA TYR A 220 -0.40 23.71 0.49
C TYR A 220 1.03 23.40 0.06
N VAL A 221 1.35 22.11 -0.17
CA VAL A 221 2.72 21.68 -0.47
C VAL A 221 2.87 21.12 -1.88
N GLY A 222 1.79 21.02 -2.63
CA GLY A 222 1.77 20.50 -3.98
C GLY A 222 1.91 18.97 -4.04
N ARG A 223 2.64 18.47 -5.05
CA ARG A 223 2.88 17.04 -5.23
C ARG A 223 3.76 16.47 -4.12
N ILE A 224 3.39 15.29 -3.66
CA ILE A 224 4.09 14.52 -2.64
C ILE A 224 4.41 13.15 -3.23
N GLY A 225 5.69 12.85 -3.37
CA GLY A 225 6.14 11.52 -3.79
C GLY A 225 6.17 10.57 -2.60
N VAL A 226 5.56 9.40 -2.73
CA VAL A 226 5.60 8.35 -1.71
C VAL A 226 6.42 7.18 -2.22
N GLY A 227 7.36 6.72 -1.41
CA GLY A 227 8.25 5.62 -1.76
C GLY A 227 8.94 4.99 -0.56
N LYS A 228 9.66 3.90 -0.82
CA LYS A 228 10.47 3.22 0.19
C LYS A 228 11.93 3.66 0.06
N VAL A 229 12.58 3.86 1.20
CA VAL A 229 14.03 4.06 1.25
C VAL A 229 14.71 2.70 1.07
N ASP A 230 15.32 2.47 -0.10
CA ASP A 230 15.98 1.21 -0.41
C ASP A 230 17.42 1.18 0.09
N ASN A 231 18.14 2.30 0.03
CA ASN A 231 19.49 2.46 0.53
C ASN A 231 19.70 3.84 1.13
N GLY A 232 20.67 3.92 2.03
CA GLY A 232 21.11 5.16 2.66
C GLY A 232 20.09 5.75 3.64
N THR A 233 20.25 7.03 3.85
CA THR A 233 19.37 7.84 4.71
C THR A 233 18.96 9.10 3.95
N ILE A 234 17.69 9.48 4.05
CA ILE A 234 17.15 10.71 3.49
C ILE A 234 16.79 11.68 4.62
N SER A 235 17.10 12.97 4.45
CA SER A 235 16.89 13.99 5.47
C SER A 235 16.25 15.26 4.91
N VAL A 236 15.56 15.98 5.76
CA VAL A 236 15.05 17.33 5.43
C VAL A 236 16.22 18.27 5.13
N ASN A 237 16.06 19.13 4.15
CA ASN A 237 17.09 20.05 3.62
C ASN A 237 18.28 19.38 2.93
N GLN A 238 18.23 18.06 2.68
CA GLN A 238 19.24 17.36 1.89
C GLN A 238 19.15 17.78 0.42
N ASP A 239 20.32 18.03 -0.20
CA ASP A 239 20.43 18.20 -1.65
C ASP A 239 20.42 16.81 -2.29
N VAL A 240 19.54 16.59 -3.26
CA VAL A 240 19.34 15.31 -3.94
C VAL A 240 19.23 15.51 -5.43
N VAL A 241 19.38 14.42 -6.18
CA VAL A 241 19.15 14.37 -7.62
C VAL A 241 17.99 13.41 -7.92
N VAL A 242 17.01 13.88 -8.66
CA VAL A 242 15.93 13.04 -9.18
C VAL A 242 16.34 12.50 -10.53
N VAL A 243 16.33 11.18 -10.67
CA VAL A 243 16.65 10.44 -11.89
C VAL A 243 15.52 9.46 -12.21
N ASN A 244 15.45 9.01 -13.47
CA ASN A 244 14.45 8.05 -13.89
C ASN A 244 15.08 6.94 -14.72
N HIS A 245 14.73 5.69 -14.49
CA HIS A 245 15.29 4.53 -15.18
C HIS A 245 14.95 4.52 -16.68
N HIS A 246 13.78 5.02 -17.06
CA HIS A 246 13.31 5.06 -18.46
C HIS A 246 13.59 6.38 -19.15
N ASP A 247 14.10 7.38 -18.43
CA ASP A 247 14.52 8.68 -18.97
C ASP A 247 15.90 9.05 -18.40
N PRO A 248 16.99 8.54 -19.04
CA PRO A 248 18.37 8.77 -18.57
C PRO A 248 18.79 10.24 -18.57
N ASP A 249 18.12 11.07 -19.37
CA ASP A 249 18.40 12.51 -19.48
C ASP A 249 17.77 13.30 -18.31
N LYS A 250 16.81 12.71 -17.59
CA LYS A 250 16.21 13.32 -16.43
C LYS A 250 17.18 13.32 -15.25
N GLN A 251 17.79 14.48 -15.00
CA GLN A 251 18.65 14.73 -13.85
C GLN A 251 18.31 16.10 -13.26
N GLN A 252 17.43 16.10 -12.27
CA GLN A 252 16.98 17.31 -11.61
C GLN A 252 17.57 17.42 -10.21
N LYS A 253 18.39 18.46 -9.99
CA LYS A 253 18.91 18.77 -8.64
C LYS A 253 17.84 19.52 -7.86
N VAL A 254 17.49 19.01 -6.70
CA VAL A 254 16.45 19.59 -5.84
C VAL A 254 16.84 19.46 -4.38
N LYS A 255 16.13 20.18 -3.53
CA LYS A 255 16.28 20.11 -2.08
C LYS A 255 15.01 19.58 -1.46
N ILE A 256 15.13 18.64 -0.52
CA ILE A 256 14.00 18.09 0.22
C ILE A 256 13.43 19.16 1.15
N SER A 257 12.19 19.60 0.92
CA SER A 257 11.55 20.62 1.75
C SER A 257 10.97 20.02 3.02
N LYS A 258 10.22 18.92 2.89
CA LYS A 258 9.62 18.20 4.01
C LYS A 258 9.66 16.72 3.77
N LEU A 259 9.82 15.99 4.85
CA LEU A 259 9.85 14.53 4.90
C LEU A 259 8.84 14.06 5.94
N TYR A 260 8.04 13.06 5.57
CA TYR A 260 7.04 12.49 6.45
C TYR A 260 7.19 10.98 6.50
N GLU A 261 6.86 10.39 7.63
CA GLU A 261 6.53 8.97 7.79
C GLU A 261 5.05 8.82 8.16
N PHE A 262 4.53 7.61 8.02
CA PHE A 262 3.15 7.29 8.40
C PHE A 262 3.12 6.85 9.88
N ASP A 263 2.13 7.36 10.60
CA ASP A 263 1.82 7.00 11.98
C ASP A 263 0.29 6.94 12.11
N GLY A 264 -0.25 5.73 12.22
CA GLY A 264 -1.66 5.51 11.98
C GLY A 264 -2.05 5.99 10.58
N LEU A 265 -3.08 6.80 10.53
CA LEU A 265 -3.59 7.43 9.29
C LEU A 265 -2.90 8.75 8.95
N ASN A 266 -2.05 9.26 9.83
CA ASN A 266 -1.45 10.57 9.69
C ASN A 266 -0.06 10.50 9.05
N LYS A 267 0.30 11.57 8.33
CA LYS A 267 1.68 11.85 7.92
C LYS A 267 2.33 12.71 8.99
N VAL A 268 3.36 12.21 9.63
CA VAL A 268 4.11 12.89 10.68
C VAL A 268 5.44 13.38 10.12
N GLU A 269 5.74 14.65 10.30
CA GLU A 269 7.03 15.22 9.89
C GLU A 269 8.18 14.57 10.66
N VAL A 270 9.18 14.09 9.92
CA VAL A 270 10.42 13.53 10.46
C VAL A 270 11.62 14.28 9.92
N LYS A 271 12.72 14.30 10.68
CA LYS A 271 13.95 14.97 10.25
C LYS A 271 14.74 14.13 9.26
N GLU A 272 14.70 12.82 9.47
CA GLU A 272 15.41 11.83 8.66
C GLU A 272 14.66 10.50 8.65
N ALA A 273 14.90 9.69 7.63
CA ALA A 273 14.40 8.32 7.49
C ALA A 273 15.48 7.46 6.81
N THR A 274 15.55 6.20 7.17
CA THR A 274 16.58 5.27 6.68
C THR A 274 15.94 4.05 6.01
N ILE A 275 16.77 3.11 5.59
CA ILE A 275 16.38 1.89 4.88
C ILE A 275 15.09 1.28 5.42
N GLY A 276 14.23 0.81 4.54
CA GLY A 276 12.95 0.17 4.88
C GLY A 276 11.82 1.12 5.28
N SER A 277 12.10 2.39 5.60
CA SER A 277 11.05 3.38 5.87
C SER A 277 10.25 3.68 4.61
N ILE A 278 8.92 3.73 4.74
CA ILE A 278 8.02 4.26 3.71
C ILE A 278 7.82 5.74 4.03
N VAL A 279 8.23 6.60 3.09
CA VAL A 279 8.28 8.04 3.26
C VAL A 279 7.43 8.78 2.25
N ALA A 280 6.91 9.94 2.68
CA ALA A 280 6.27 10.90 1.80
C ALA A 280 7.14 12.17 1.74
N ILE A 281 7.49 12.60 0.53
CA ILE A 281 8.49 13.62 0.25
C ILE A 281 7.85 14.76 -0.52
N SER A 282 8.02 15.99 -0.04
CA SER A 282 7.55 17.20 -0.71
C SER A 282 8.68 18.16 -1.07
N GLY A 283 8.38 19.09 -1.98
CA GLY A 283 9.34 20.09 -2.45
C GLY A 283 9.89 19.81 -3.85
N ILE A 284 9.37 18.80 -4.53
CA ILE A 284 9.74 18.43 -5.89
C ILE A 284 8.50 18.56 -6.78
N SER A 285 8.38 19.69 -7.50
CA SER A 285 7.18 20.01 -8.30
C SER A 285 6.87 18.99 -9.39
N ASP A 286 7.92 18.46 -10.02
CA ASP A 286 7.82 17.59 -11.20
C ASP A 286 8.07 16.11 -10.86
N ILE A 287 7.92 15.73 -9.58
CA ILE A 287 8.07 14.35 -9.15
C ILE A 287 7.03 13.46 -9.84
N SER A 288 7.49 12.33 -10.33
CA SER A 288 6.66 11.37 -11.05
C SER A 288 6.87 9.96 -10.50
N ILE A 289 5.89 9.10 -10.73
CA ILE A 289 6.00 7.67 -10.39
C ILE A 289 7.15 7.07 -11.20
N GLY A 290 8.00 6.27 -10.52
CA GLY A 290 9.19 5.67 -11.10
C GLY A 290 10.45 6.55 -11.04
N ASP A 291 10.33 7.78 -10.56
CA ASP A 291 11.51 8.58 -10.25
C ASP A 291 12.25 7.98 -9.05
N THR A 292 13.56 8.04 -9.10
CA THR A 292 14.42 7.68 -7.97
C THR A 292 15.06 8.95 -7.42
N ILE A 293 14.91 9.17 -6.14
CA ILE A 293 15.60 10.24 -5.42
C ILE A 293 16.93 9.69 -4.94
N CYS A 294 18.04 10.28 -5.38
CA CYS A 294 19.40 9.82 -5.11
C CYS A 294 20.25 10.90 -4.45
N SER A 295 21.29 10.48 -3.73
CA SER A 295 22.39 11.36 -3.37
C SER A 295 23.11 11.87 -4.62
N PRO A 296 23.61 13.13 -4.65
CA PRO A 296 24.24 13.73 -5.82
C PRO A 296 25.55 13.04 -6.25
N ASP A 297 26.23 12.36 -5.33
CA ASP A 297 27.50 11.66 -5.54
C ASP A 297 27.34 10.35 -6.34
N ASN A 298 26.16 9.72 -6.28
CA ASN A 298 25.88 8.47 -7.00
C ASN A 298 24.41 8.40 -7.46
N PRO A 299 24.02 9.14 -8.50
CA PRO A 299 22.65 9.21 -9.00
C PRO A 299 22.29 7.98 -9.86
N VAL A 300 21.99 6.86 -9.24
CA VAL A 300 21.61 5.62 -9.93
C VAL A 300 20.12 5.36 -9.77
N ALA A 301 19.39 5.33 -10.89
CA ALA A 301 17.96 5.05 -10.91
C ALA A 301 17.68 3.57 -10.60
N ILE A 302 16.69 3.33 -9.76
CA ILE A 302 16.19 1.98 -9.48
C ILE A 302 15.30 1.53 -10.65
N PRO A 303 15.50 0.32 -11.19
CA PRO A 303 14.63 -0.21 -12.24
C PRO A 303 13.18 -0.35 -11.77
N PHE A 304 12.24 0.14 -12.56
CA PHE A 304 10.82 -0.03 -12.29
C PHE A 304 10.08 -0.40 -13.57
N GLN A 305 8.87 -0.94 -13.43
CA GLN A 305 8.03 -1.25 -14.56
C GLN A 305 7.43 0.05 -15.14
N LYS A 306 7.65 0.28 -16.43
CA LYS A 306 7.10 1.45 -17.10
C LYS A 306 5.57 1.39 -17.05
N ILE A 307 4.95 2.52 -16.70
CA ILE A 307 3.50 2.67 -16.79
C ILE A 307 3.13 2.52 -18.27
N SER A 308 2.13 1.69 -18.54
CA SER A 308 1.62 1.51 -19.91
C SER A 308 1.15 2.85 -20.47
N GLU A 309 1.43 3.09 -21.76
CA GLU A 309 0.96 4.28 -22.42
C GLU A 309 -0.57 4.28 -22.51
N PRO A 310 -1.22 5.47 -22.43
CA PRO A 310 -2.66 5.54 -22.54
C PRO A 310 -3.15 4.99 -23.88
N THR A 311 -4.16 4.13 -23.84
CA THR A 311 -4.80 3.59 -25.06
C THR A 311 -5.91 4.49 -25.61
N ILE A 312 -6.40 5.42 -24.78
CA ILE A 312 -7.48 6.35 -25.11
C ILE A 312 -7.07 7.75 -24.66
N SER A 313 -7.34 8.75 -25.49
CA SER A 313 -7.26 10.16 -25.12
C SER A 313 -8.66 10.78 -25.07
N MET A 314 -8.89 11.69 -24.12
CA MET A 314 -10.15 12.37 -23.93
C MET A 314 -9.91 13.89 -23.83
N GLN A 315 -10.77 14.66 -24.48
CA GLN A 315 -10.72 16.12 -24.40
C GLN A 315 -11.79 16.60 -23.39
N PHE A 316 -11.35 17.37 -22.42
CA PHE A 316 -12.23 18.09 -21.50
C PHE A 316 -12.34 19.54 -21.99
N ILE A 317 -13.52 19.90 -22.47
CA ILE A 317 -13.80 21.24 -22.97
C ILE A 317 -14.85 21.93 -22.11
N VAL A 318 -14.90 23.24 -22.16
CA VAL A 318 -15.94 24.05 -21.53
C VAL A 318 -17.27 23.75 -22.19
N ASN A 319 -18.33 23.65 -21.39
CA ASN A 319 -19.69 23.58 -21.92
C ASN A 319 -20.08 24.95 -22.48
N ASP A 320 -20.18 25.05 -23.80
CA ASP A 320 -20.56 26.24 -24.55
C ASP A 320 -22.03 26.22 -25.00
N SER A 321 -22.81 25.26 -24.51
CA SER A 321 -24.24 25.16 -24.81
C SER A 321 -25.05 26.34 -24.19
N PRO A 322 -26.26 26.65 -24.70
CA PRO A 322 -27.13 27.66 -24.11
C PRO A 322 -27.51 27.40 -22.65
N PHE A 323 -27.33 26.19 -22.17
CA PHE A 323 -27.60 25.78 -20.79
C PHE A 323 -26.39 25.80 -19.88
N ALA A 324 -25.22 26.26 -20.38
CA ALA A 324 -24.00 26.33 -19.59
C ALA A 324 -24.20 27.21 -18.34
N GLY A 325 -23.82 26.72 -17.19
CA GLY A 325 -23.92 27.43 -15.92
C GLY A 325 -25.29 27.39 -15.22
N GLN A 326 -26.28 26.74 -15.80
CA GLN A 326 -27.58 26.52 -15.12
C GLN A 326 -27.48 25.42 -14.06
N GLU A 327 -26.64 24.38 -14.33
CA GLU A 327 -26.33 23.32 -13.39
C GLU A 327 -24.80 23.27 -13.22
N GLY A 328 -24.33 23.55 -12.01
CA GLY A 328 -22.91 23.55 -11.68
C GLY A 328 -22.21 24.91 -11.80
N LYS A 329 -21.25 25.13 -10.93
CA LYS A 329 -20.51 26.40 -10.79
C LYS A 329 -19.13 26.39 -11.46
N PHE A 330 -18.59 25.19 -11.77
CA PHE A 330 -17.19 25.00 -12.22
C PHE A 330 -17.14 24.75 -13.72
N VAL A 331 -17.54 25.75 -14.51
CA VAL A 331 -17.74 25.61 -15.96
C VAL A 331 -16.66 26.30 -16.83
N THR A 332 -15.64 26.90 -16.21
CA THR A 332 -14.58 27.58 -16.98
C THR A 332 -13.38 26.67 -17.23
N SER A 333 -12.61 26.97 -18.28
CA SER A 333 -11.37 26.26 -18.61
C SER A 333 -10.36 26.26 -17.45
N ARG A 334 -10.35 27.32 -16.65
CA ARG A 334 -9.52 27.40 -15.43
C ARG A 334 -9.97 26.36 -14.40
N HIS A 335 -11.26 26.26 -14.14
CA HIS A 335 -11.81 25.26 -13.20
C HIS A 335 -11.53 23.83 -13.67
N LEU A 336 -11.65 23.55 -14.99
CA LEU A 336 -11.31 22.26 -15.55
C LEU A 336 -9.83 21.94 -15.37
N ARG A 337 -8.95 22.91 -15.65
CA ARG A 337 -7.52 22.75 -15.44
C ARG A 337 -7.17 22.49 -13.97
N ASP A 338 -7.69 23.31 -13.06
CA ASP A 338 -7.44 23.22 -11.61
C ASP A 338 -7.92 21.87 -11.03
N ARG A 339 -8.88 21.21 -11.71
CA ARG A 339 -9.40 19.89 -11.31
C ARG A 339 -8.62 18.73 -11.90
N LEU A 340 -8.03 18.89 -13.08
CA LEU A 340 -7.35 17.83 -13.83
C LEU A 340 -5.84 17.76 -13.58
N LEU A 341 -5.23 18.85 -13.14
CA LEU A 341 -3.82 18.96 -12.77
C LEU A 341 -3.61 18.90 -11.27
#